data_11931807b20f0f7b1573067561a7d4c9
#
_entry.id   11931807b20f0f7b1573067561a7d4c9
#
_cell.length_a   1.000
_cell.length_b   1.000
_cell.length_c   1.000
_cell.angle_alpha   90.00
_cell.angle_beta   90.00
_cell.angle_gamma   90.00
#
_symmetry.space_group_name_H-M   'P 1'
#
loop_
_entity.id
_entity.type
_entity.pdbx_description
1 polymer ?
#
loop_
_entity_poly.entity_id
_entity_poly.type
_entity_poly.pdbx_seq_one_letter_code
_entity_poly.pdbx_strand_id
1 'polypeptide(L)'
;MNIVDSSGWLEYFADGPNASLFSRPLERTADLVVPTITIYEVFKVVLRQCNESDALQSVALMQQGSVVDLTSNIAILAAKMSIDHRLPMADSIILATAQVFKATIWTQDSDFNGIDGVQYIAKKG
;
A
#
# COMPACT_ATOMS: atom_id res chain seq x y z
N MET A 1 -5.14 12.39 4.17
CA MET A 1 -4.28 11.20 4.44
C MET A 1 -4.24 10.31 3.22
N ASN A 2 -3.10 9.70 2.97
CA ASN A 2 -2.88 8.82 1.84
C ASN A 2 -2.30 7.48 2.29
N ILE A 3 -2.67 6.42 1.59
CA ILE A 3 -2.02 5.12 1.67
C ILE A 3 -1.58 4.76 0.26
N VAL A 4 -0.36 4.29 0.12
CA VAL A 4 0.11 3.67 -1.14
C VAL A 4 0.20 2.17 -0.87
N ASP A 5 -0.46 1.37 -1.71
CA ASP A 5 -0.40 -0.08 -1.56
C ASP A 5 0.97 -0.62 -1.99
N SER A 6 1.19 -1.92 -1.79
CA SER A 6 2.48 -2.53 -2.12
C SER A 6 2.85 -2.38 -3.59
N SER A 7 1.87 -2.41 -4.51
CA SER A 7 2.15 -2.22 -5.94
C SER A 7 2.72 -0.85 -6.25
N GLY A 8 2.22 0.19 -5.59
CA GLY A 8 2.73 1.55 -5.75
C GLY A 8 4.12 1.74 -5.16
N TRP A 9 4.37 1.19 -3.97
CA TRP A 9 5.70 1.22 -3.37
C TRP A 9 6.73 0.54 -4.26
N LEU A 10 6.40 -0.65 -4.78
CA LEU A 10 7.32 -1.41 -5.64
C LEU A 10 7.60 -0.69 -6.96
N GLU A 11 6.58 -0.06 -7.54
CA GLU A 11 6.76 0.75 -8.75
C GLU A 11 7.70 1.94 -8.47
N TYR A 12 7.52 2.60 -7.34
CA TYR A 12 8.36 3.71 -6.94
C TYR A 12 9.81 3.28 -6.73
N PHE A 13 10.05 2.18 -6.00
CA PHE A 13 11.40 1.69 -5.75
C PHE A 13 12.08 1.18 -7.01
N ALA A 14 11.33 0.64 -7.95
CA ALA A 14 11.88 0.15 -9.22
C ALA A 14 12.06 1.27 -10.27
N ASP A 15 11.68 2.50 -9.94
CA ASP A 15 11.69 3.64 -10.86
C ASP A 15 10.94 3.31 -12.16
N GLY A 16 9.80 2.67 -12.00
CA GLY A 16 8.96 2.25 -13.13
C GLY A 16 8.23 3.41 -13.80
N PRO A 17 7.47 3.13 -14.87
CA PRO A 17 6.79 4.17 -15.65
C PRO A 17 5.84 5.06 -14.85
N ASN A 18 5.24 4.54 -13.77
CA ASN A 18 4.32 5.29 -12.91
C ASN A 18 4.98 5.83 -11.63
N ALA A 19 6.29 5.68 -11.46
CA ALA A 19 6.98 6.07 -10.23
C ALA A 19 6.73 7.53 -9.86
N SER A 20 6.73 8.44 -10.84
CA SER A 20 6.50 9.87 -10.58
C SER A 20 5.11 10.16 -10.05
N LEU A 21 4.11 9.35 -10.40
CA LEU A 21 2.75 9.51 -9.89
C LEU A 21 2.66 9.08 -8.43
N PHE A 22 3.33 7.97 -8.07
CA PHE A 22 3.36 7.50 -6.69
C PHE A 22 4.26 8.35 -5.78
N SER A 23 5.26 9.03 -6.33
CA SER A 23 6.13 9.89 -5.53
C SER A 23 5.35 11.01 -4.83
N ARG A 24 4.25 11.47 -5.43
CA ARG A 24 3.44 12.55 -4.86
C ARG A 24 2.95 12.23 -3.45
N PRO A 25 2.18 11.14 -3.23
CA PRO A 25 1.76 10.80 -1.86
C PRO A 25 2.93 10.27 -1.02
N LEU A 26 3.89 9.57 -1.61
CA LEU A 26 4.99 8.95 -0.84
C LEU A 26 5.93 9.98 -0.23
N GLU A 27 6.16 11.10 -0.89
CA GLU A 27 7.06 12.16 -0.40
C GLU A 27 6.38 13.09 0.61
N ARG A 28 5.06 13.00 0.76
CA ARG A 28 4.30 13.72 1.77
C ARG A 28 4.15 12.87 3.04
N THR A 29 5.25 12.62 3.71
CA THR A 29 5.30 11.67 4.82
C THR A 29 4.40 12.05 6.00
N ALA A 30 4.13 13.35 6.20
CA ALA A 30 3.23 13.81 7.25
C ALA A 30 1.77 13.36 7.02
N ASP A 31 1.38 13.12 5.77
CA ASP A 31 0.03 12.70 5.39
C ASP A 31 -0.02 11.25 4.91
N LEU A 32 1.03 10.48 5.15
CA LEU A 32 1.17 9.11 4.66
C LEU A 32 0.96 8.11 5.79
N VAL A 33 -0.03 7.25 5.62
CA VAL A 33 -0.29 6.11 6.51
C VAL A 33 0.28 4.85 5.86
N VAL A 34 1.04 4.09 6.63
CA VAL A 34 1.72 2.87 6.15
C VAL A 34 1.22 1.67 6.96
N PRO A 35 0.27 0.90 6.42
CA PRO A 35 -0.16 -0.33 7.09
C PRO A 35 0.99 -1.34 7.13
N THR A 36 1.16 -2.03 8.27
CA THR A 36 2.25 -3.00 8.41
C THR A 36 2.20 -4.11 7.37
N ILE A 37 1.01 -4.45 6.85
CA ILE A 37 0.89 -5.46 5.79
C ILE A 37 1.62 -5.03 4.51
N THR A 38 1.68 -3.74 4.20
CA THR A 38 2.44 -3.26 3.04
C THR A 38 3.94 -3.43 3.24
N ILE A 39 4.41 -3.27 4.48
CA ILE A 39 5.82 -3.52 4.82
C ILE A 39 6.16 -4.98 4.57
N TYR A 40 5.31 -5.90 5.02
CA TYR A 40 5.49 -7.34 4.78
C TYR A 40 5.60 -7.64 3.29
N GLU A 41 4.65 -7.14 2.49
CA GLU A 41 4.61 -7.43 1.07
C GLU A 41 5.81 -6.85 0.31
N VAL A 42 6.17 -5.60 0.60
CA VAL A 42 7.30 -4.94 -0.05
C VAL A 42 8.61 -5.62 0.33
N PHE A 43 8.81 -5.87 1.63
CA PHE A 43 10.02 -6.54 2.11
C PHE A 43 10.20 -7.90 1.42
N LYS A 44 9.14 -8.69 1.37
CA LYS A 44 9.15 -10.01 0.78
C LYS A 44 9.56 -9.98 -0.70
N VAL A 45 9.00 -9.06 -1.49
CA VAL A 45 9.30 -8.95 -2.92
C VAL A 45 10.74 -8.49 -3.14
N VAL A 46 11.19 -7.44 -2.43
CA VAL A 46 12.54 -6.92 -2.60
C VAL A 46 13.58 -7.94 -2.14
N LEU A 47 13.30 -8.64 -1.03
CA LEU A 47 14.19 -9.69 -0.55
C LEU A 47 14.35 -10.81 -1.59
N ARG A 48 13.26 -11.22 -2.22
CA ARG A 48 13.27 -12.28 -3.22
C ARG A 48 13.94 -11.86 -4.53
N GLN A 49 13.73 -10.63 -4.97
CA GLN A 49 14.23 -10.13 -6.26
C GLN A 49 15.62 -9.52 -6.18
N CYS A 50 16.01 -9.01 -5.03
CA CYS A 50 17.28 -8.32 -4.83
C CYS A 50 18.09 -8.98 -3.71
N ASN A 51 18.09 -8.34 -2.51
CA ASN A 51 18.81 -8.83 -1.34
C ASN A 51 18.24 -8.21 -0.07
N GLU A 52 18.73 -8.69 1.09
CA GLU A 52 18.25 -8.22 2.38
C GLU A 52 18.58 -6.76 2.65
N SER A 53 19.75 -6.29 2.22
CA SER A 53 20.15 -4.90 2.41
C SER A 53 19.19 -3.93 1.70
N ASP A 54 18.85 -4.22 0.46
CA ASP A 54 17.88 -3.42 -0.31
C ASP A 54 16.49 -3.48 0.31
N ALA A 55 16.09 -4.65 0.79
CA ALA A 55 14.79 -4.83 1.43
C ALA A 55 14.70 -4.00 2.73
N LEU A 56 15.76 -4.00 3.55
CA LEU A 56 15.79 -3.20 4.78
C LEU A 56 15.80 -1.70 4.49
N GLN A 57 16.48 -1.26 3.44
CA GLN A 57 16.47 0.14 3.02
C GLN A 57 15.07 0.56 2.59
N SER A 58 14.36 -0.30 1.85
CA SER A 58 12.97 -0.05 1.46
C SER A 58 12.09 0.16 2.69
N VAL A 59 12.20 -0.72 3.68
CA VAL A 59 11.43 -0.62 4.93
C VAL A 59 11.76 0.68 5.67
N ALA A 60 13.03 1.06 5.74
CA ALA A 60 13.43 2.32 6.39
C ALA A 60 12.75 3.53 5.75
N LEU A 61 12.63 3.56 4.43
CA LEU A 61 11.92 4.63 3.72
C LEU A 61 10.42 4.58 4.02
N MET A 62 9.81 3.41 4.06
CA MET A 62 8.39 3.25 4.38
C MET A 62 8.07 3.73 5.80
N GLN A 63 8.99 3.53 6.74
CA GLN A 63 8.80 3.93 8.13
C GLN A 63 8.87 5.43 8.37
N GLN A 64 9.17 6.22 7.37
CA GLN A 64 9.09 7.68 7.47
C GLN A 64 7.64 8.18 7.52
N GLY A 65 6.69 7.41 7.05
CA GLY A 65 5.27 7.69 7.23
C GLY A 65 4.77 7.22 8.60
N SER A 66 3.47 7.33 8.82
CA SER A 66 2.82 6.85 10.04
C SER A 66 2.51 5.36 9.89
N VAL A 67 3.31 4.52 10.52
CA VAL A 67 3.11 3.06 10.47
C VAL A 67 1.95 2.68 11.40
N VAL A 68 1.02 1.89 10.87
CA VAL A 68 -0.19 1.46 11.57
C VAL A 68 -0.26 -0.06 11.61
N ASP A 69 -0.39 -0.59 12.81
CA ASP A 69 -0.49 -2.03 13.02
C ASP A 69 -1.90 -2.54 12.67
N LEU A 70 -1.97 -3.80 12.28
CA LEU A 70 -3.22 -4.51 12.10
C LEU A 70 -3.84 -4.79 13.47
N THR A 71 -4.91 -4.06 13.80
CA THR A 71 -5.66 -4.27 15.04
C THR A 71 -6.80 -5.25 14.82
N SER A 72 -7.39 -5.74 15.92
CA SER A 72 -8.58 -6.61 15.83
C SER A 72 -9.72 -5.93 15.09
N ASN A 73 -9.95 -4.63 15.37
CA ASN A 73 -11.01 -3.88 14.69
C ASN A 73 -10.78 -3.80 13.18
N ILE A 74 -9.56 -3.51 12.76
CA ILE A 74 -9.22 -3.46 11.34
C ILE A 74 -9.35 -4.86 10.71
N ALA A 75 -8.95 -5.90 11.42
CA ALA A 75 -9.07 -7.27 10.91
C ALA A 75 -10.53 -7.67 10.66
N ILE A 76 -11.43 -7.33 11.58
CA ILE A 76 -12.86 -7.63 11.42
C ILE A 76 -13.44 -6.85 10.24
N LEU A 77 -13.13 -5.56 10.15
CA LEU A 77 -13.59 -4.73 9.04
C LEU A 77 -13.04 -5.25 7.69
N ALA A 78 -11.76 -5.63 7.67
CA ALA A 78 -11.13 -6.18 6.48
C ALA A 78 -11.82 -7.47 6.01
N ALA A 79 -12.20 -8.34 6.95
CA ALA A 79 -12.91 -9.57 6.61
C ALA A 79 -14.24 -9.28 5.91
N LYS A 80 -15.00 -8.29 6.41
CA LYS A 80 -16.25 -7.87 5.77
C LYS A 80 -16.00 -7.31 4.37
N MET A 81 -14.99 -6.47 4.22
CA MET A 81 -14.65 -5.85 2.94
C MET A 81 -14.14 -6.87 1.93
N SER A 82 -13.43 -7.90 2.39
CA SER A 82 -12.98 -8.99 1.54
C SER A 82 -14.16 -9.71 0.88
N ILE A 83 -15.23 -9.95 1.65
CA ILE A 83 -16.45 -10.58 1.14
C ILE A 83 -17.19 -9.63 0.20
N ASP A 84 -17.40 -8.37 0.62
CA ASP A 84 -18.19 -7.40 -0.13
C ASP A 84 -17.57 -7.02 -1.47
N HIS A 85 -16.25 -6.86 -1.51
CA HIS A 85 -15.51 -6.41 -2.69
C HIS A 85 -14.76 -7.55 -3.38
N ARG A 86 -14.79 -8.76 -2.84
CA ARG A 86 -14.06 -9.92 -3.37
C ARG A 86 -12.56 -9.64 -3.48
N LEU A 87 -12.00 -9.04 -2.42
CA LEU A 87 -10.59 -8.69 -2.38
C LEU A 87 -9.77 -9.78 -1.70
N PRO A 88 -8.52 -10.01 -2.15
CA PRO A 88 -7.56 -10.81 -1.41
C PRO A 88 -7.33 -10.24 0.00
N MET A 89 -6.79 -11.07 0.89
CA MET A 89 -6.59 -10.70 2.29
C MET A 89 -5.81 -9.40 2.47
N ALA A 90 -4.65 -9.29 1.84
CA ALA A 90 -3.80 -8.10 2.01
C ALA A 90 -4.49 -6.83 1.53
N ASP A 91 -5.14 -6.89 0.36
CA ASP A 91 -5.85 -5.74 -0.21
C ASP A 91 -7.01 -5.32 0.69
N SER A 92 -7.73 -6.27 1.27
CA SER A 92 -8.85 -5.97 2.18
C SER A 92 -8.36 -5.29 3.46
N ILE A 93 -7.20 -5.68 3.98
CA ILE A 93 -6.58 -5.03 5.15
C ILE A 93 -6.19 -3.59 4.83
N ILE A 94 -5.64 -3.35 3.65
CA ILE A 94 -5.29 -2.00 3.21
C ILE A 94 -6.55 -1.14 3.08
N LEU A 95 -7.60 -1.67 2.46
CA LEU A 95 -8.86 -0.95 2.30
C LEU A 95 -9.50 -0.61 3.65
N ALA A 96 -9.53 -1.55 4.59
CA ALA A 96 -10.07 -1.33 5.93
C ALA A 96 -9.27 -0.26 6.68
N THR A 97 -7.94 -0.30 6.58
CA THR A 97 -7.08 0.71 7.20
C THR A 97 -7.37 2.09 6.63
N ALA A 98 -7.53 2.18 5.30
CA ALA A 98 -7.87 3.44 4.63
C ALA A 98 -9.20 4.00 5.13
N GLN A 99 -10.20 3.14 5.33
CA GLN A 99 -11.50 3.58 5.85
C GLN A 99 -11.38 4.13 7.27
N VAL A 100 -10.64 3.46 8.14
CA VAL A 100 -10.46 3.90 9.53
C VAL A 100 -9.76 5.27 9.60
N PHE A 101 -8.74 5.48 8.78
CA PHE A 101 -7.96 6.72 8.78
C PHE A 101 -8.46 7.76 7.78
N LYS A 102 -9.54 7.47 7.06
CA LYS A 102 -10.09 8.36 6.00
C LYS A 102 -9.01 8.73 4.98
N ALA A 103 -8.24 7.73 4.57
CA ALA A 103 -7.14 7.90 3.64
C ALA A 103 -7.56 7.51 2.22
N THR A 104 -6.98 8.18 1.25
CA THR A 104 -7.09 7.78 -0.16
C THR A 104 -6.03 6.72 -0.46
N ILE A 105 -6.43 5.64 -1.10
CA ILE A 105 -5.52 4.58 -1.54
C ILE A 105 -5.01 4.91 -2.95
N TRP A 106 -3.69 4.87 -3.11
CA TRP A 106 -3.03 5.01 -4.41
C TRP A 106 -2.48 3.65 -4.81
N THR A 107 -2.89 3.13 -5.97
CA THR A 107 -2.57 1.77 -6.38
C THR A 107 -2.54 1.62 -7.89
N GLN A 108 -1.76 0.67 -8.38
CA GLN A 108 -1.87 0.20 -9.77
C GLN A 108 -2.38 -1.24 -9.85
N ASP A 109 -2.91 -1.77 -8.75
CA ASP A 109 -3.54 -3.08 -8.70
C ASP A 109 -5.00 -2.96 -9.15
N SER A 110 -5.34 -3.65 -10.25
CA SER A 110 -6.69 -3.59 -10.82
C SER A 110 -7.78 -4.12 -9.89
N ASP A 111 -7.42 -4.90 -8.87
CA ASP A 111 -8.39 -5.40 -7.89
C ASP A 111 -9.08 -4.26 -7.14
N PHE A 112 -8.44 -3.10 -7.01
CA PHE A 112 -9.00 -1.92 -6.36
C PHE A 112 -9.82 -1.03 -7.31
N ASN A 113 -9.80 -1.27 -8.60
CA ASN A 113 -10.44 -0.38 -9.58
C ASN A 113 -11.94 -0.32 -9.34
N GLY A 114 -12.48 0.89 -9.26
CA GLY A 114 -13.92 1.12 -9.08
C GLY A 114 -14.36 1.18 -7.62
N ILE A 115 -13.46 1.03 -6.66
CA ILE A 115 -13.77 1.15 -5.23
C ILE A 115 -13.67 2.61 -4.82
N ASP A 116 -14.65 3.09 -4.07
CA ASP A 116 -14.65 4.47 -3.55
C ASP A 116 -13.42 4.73 -2.68
N GLY A 117 -12.84 5.92 -2.82
CA GLY A 117 -11.66 6.30 -2.05
C GLY A 117 -10.35 5.78 -2.61
N VAL A 118 -10.38 5.22 -3.82
CA VAL A 118 -9.18 4.68 -4.49
C VAL A 118 -8.79 5.54 -5.68
N GLN A 119 -7.53 5.92 -5.71
CA GLN A 119 -6.89 6.54 -6.88
C GLN A 119 -6.16 5.43 -7.64
N TYR A 120 -6.85 4.83 -8.59
CA TYR A 120 -6.28 3.76 -9.40
C TYR A 120 -5.48 4.34 -10.56
N ILE A 121 -4.26 3.85 -10.74
CA ILE A 121 -3.35 4.24 -11.81
C ILE A 121 -3.06 2.97 -12.63
N ALA A 122 -3.50 2.94 -13.88
CA ALA A 122 -3.29 1.77 -14.72
C ALA A 122 -1.81 1.53 -14.98
N LYS A 123 -1.38 0.28 -14.92
CA LYS A 123 -0.01 -0.10 -15.24
C LYS A 123 0.31 0.28 -16.69
N LYS A 124 1.53 0.79 -16.90
CA LYS A 124 2.04 1.11 -18.22
C LYS A 124 2.99 0.01 -18.70
N GLY A 125 2.86 -0.32 -19.94
CA GLY A 125 3.76 -1.23 -20.58
C GLY A 125 3.41 -2.65 -20.52
#